data_463d2b7e7369158c10d18bd91fdb16bd
#
_entry.id   463d2b7e7369158c10d18bd91fdb16bd
#
_cell.length_a   1.000
_cell.length_b   1.000
_cell.length_c   1.000
_cell.angle_alpha   90.00
_cell.angle_beta   90.00
_cell.angle_gamma   90.00
#
_symmetry.space_group_name_H-M   'P 1'
#
loop_
_entity.id
_entity.type
_entity.pdbx_description
1 polymer ?
#
loop_
_entity_poly.entity_id
_entity_poly.type
_entity_poly.pdbx_seq_one_letter_code
_entity_poly.pdbx_strand_id
1 'polypeptide(L)'
;AIPLPALYSATGSTMEEGFMLVFPERVIRGDVANLDFLHLYGPGSLHWLSFWYRLFDVSLASERTFGLVQHCLIVFGLYTLARPWGRRMAVAVAVASTVFVLTPIGLQALAWSGGLGLLVWSVVLAVRSLHTTDGVRRNALIGSGLLAGLSLTFRPDLGLALVLVIGWLVVTRWRDRKSRLTWVSSFVVGLTSLWVHLVAAGPGNVFRGIFTEPVFTLRPGRELPRPPSWDHLDGALQVIGEKFAPWWGLPSLGAAKQLFVWFFLLPLVAFGVLVVARRFAASSRRDTLTAGALFGVGILPQALQRPDSAHFNWVSCISWPLAILALYEVGRVLRPRAHLTVRRAAAMTSLALVVVLVVPFFTVRTYADLAWRSVTNDRPTLTVERDGRTFNLGDYRPWRATQEVVADLDRLARPGERLFVGPVDLRQTAYSDAFLYYLFPDLEPATYFIEMDPGLANDEGSRIADDVASADWLILTRFWSGWIEPNDSIVFGSDLPNQIVERDFCLRGSYQADVLRLYQRCDLGEGIGPYDAPYEPRVDYAVEVLVPVPPRPDGTCTPTCNGRPAPTGEGFSREEADAITAAARVGAP
;
A
#
# COMPACT_ATOMS: atom_id res chain seq x y z
N ALA A 1 -5.72 -16.36 12.44
CA ALA A 1 -6.52 -17.32 11.65
C ALA A 1 -8.01 -16.94 11.56
N ILE A 2 -8.63 -16.43 12.66
CA ILE A 2 -10.08 -16.15 12.67
C ILE A 2 -10.54 -15.20 11.55
N PRO A 3 -9.87 -14.06 11.24
CA PRO A 3 -10.34 -13.15 10.21
C PRO A 3 -10.06 -13.61 8.76
N LEU A 4 -9.35 -14.72 8.54
CA LEU A 4 -8.93 -15.13 7.20
C LEU A 4 -10.08 -15.32 6.18
N PRO A 5 -11.19 -16.02 6.51
CA PRO A 5 -12.27 -16.18 5.56
C PRO A 5 -12.86 -14.84 5.08
N ALA A 6 -13.03 -13.88 6.00
CA ALA A 6 -13.50 -12.54 5.64
C ALA A 6 -12.47 -11.75 4.83
N LEU A 7 -11.18 -11.93 5.10
CA LEU A 7 -10.10 -11.28 4.33
C LEU A 7 -10.04 -11.81 2.88
N TYR A 8 -10.25 -13.10 2.67
CA TYR A 8 -10.30 -13.66 1.31
C TYR A 8 -11.52 -13.21 0.50
N SER A 9 -12.62 -12.87 1.16
CA SER A 9 -13.84 -12.35 0.54
C SER A 9 -14.02 -10.84 0.72
N ALA A 10 -13.04 -10.11 1.24
CA ALA A 10 -13.12 -8.67 1.40
C ALA A 10 -13.20 -7.95 0.06
N THR A 11 -13.74 -6.72 0.09
CA THR A 11 -13.66 -5.80 -1.06
C THR A 11 -12.22 -5.64 -1.51
N GLY A 12 -11.99 -5.75 -2.80
CA GLY A 12 -10.69 -5.54 -3.41
C GLY A 12 -10.34 -4.05 -3.53
N SER A 13 -9.07 -3.73 -3.46
CA SER A 13 -8.58 -2.43 -3.91
C SER A 13 -8.49 -2.43 -5.43
N THR A 14 -9.31 -1.60 -6.06
CA THR A 14 -9.37 -1.53 -7.53
C THR A 14 -8.05 -1.10 -8.15
N MET A 15 -7.25 -0.36 -7.39
CA MET A 15 -5.91 0.09 -7.75
C MET A 15 -4.85 -0.94 -7.32
N GLU A 16 -4.59 -1.10 -6.02
CA GLU A 16 -3.41 -1.82 -5.52
C GLU A 16 -3.45 -3.33 -5.76
N GLU A 17 -4.58 -4.02 -5.48
CA GLU A 17 -4.74 -5.42 -5.90
C GLU A 17 -4.82 -5.53 -7.43
N GLY A 18 -5.40 -4.52 -8.10
CA GLY A 18 -5.39 -4.43 -9.56
C GLY A 18 -3.97 -4.51 -10.13
N PHE A 19 -3.02 -3.71 -9.63
CA PHE A 19 -1.62 -3.82 -10.15
C PHE A 19 -0.97 -5.14 -9.76
N MET A 20 -1.22 -5.69 -8.57
CA MET A 20 -0.65 -6.97 -8.16
C MET A 20 -1.19 -8.13 -9.03
N LEU A 21 -2.34 -7.99 -9.64
CA LEU A 21 -2.86 -8.94 -10.62
C LEU A 21 -2.29 -8.69 -12.03
N VAL A 22 -2.20 -7.44 -12.45
CA VAL A 22 -1.84 -7.05 -13.83
C VAL A 22 -0.34 -7.07 -14.08
N PHE A 23 0.46 -6.39 -13.25
CA PHE A 23 1.90 -6.27 -13.50
C PHE A 23 2.65 -7.60 -13.57
N PRO A 24 2.45 -8.57 -12.63
CA PRO A 24 3.11 -9.85 -12.74
C PRO A 24 2.64 -10.67 -13.95
N GLU A 25 1.39 -10.52 -14.36
CA GLU A 25 0.88 -11.16 -15.58
C GLU A 25 1.54 -10.60 -16.84
N ARG A 26 1.76 -9.28 -16.92
CA ARG A 26 2.54 -8.65 -18.01
C ARG A 26 3.97 -9.22 -18.06
N VAL A 27 4.62 -9.36 -16.89
CA VAL A 27 5.96 -9.99 -16.84
C VAL A 27 5.93 -11.44 -17.32
N ILE A 28 4.86 -12.19 -17.04
CA ILE A 28 4.69 -13.57 -17.54
C ILE A 28 4.58 -13.58 -19.08
N ARG A 29 3.94 -12.58 -19.67
CA ARG A 29 3.77 -12.41 -21.12
C ARG A 29 5.04 -11.91 -21.82
N GLY A 30 6.05 -11.46 -21.06
CA GLY A 30 7.34 -11.02 -21.59
C GLY A 30 7.61 -9.53 -21.51
N ASP A 31 6.66 -8.73 -20.99
CA ASP A 31 6.86 -7.30 -20.75
C ASP A 31 7.89 -7.06 -19.65
N VAL A 32 8.64 -5.99 -19.79
CA VAL A 32 9.71 -5.60 -18.87
C VAL A 32 9.31 -4.33 -18.13
N ALA A 33 9.19 -4.41 -16.80
CA ALA A 33 8.92 -3.24 -15.97
C ALA A 33 9.96 -2.12 -16.20
N ASN A 34 9.56 -0.87 -16.07
CA ASN A 34 10.35 0.33 -16.33
C ASN A 34 10.78 0.52 -17.82
N LEU A 35 10.46 -0.41 -18.70
CA LEU A 35 10.61 -0.30 -20.14
C LEU A 35 9.23 -0.24 -20.83
N ASP A 36 8.39 -1.24 -20.59
CA ASP A 36 7.08 -1.38 -21.22
C ASP A 36 5.93 -0.85 -20.36
N PHE A 37 6.13 -0.74 -19.05
CA PHE A 37 5.18 -0.15 -18.09
C PHE A 37 5.90 0.45 -16.88
N LEU A 38 5.26 1.46 -16.27
CA LEU A 38 5.74 2.06 -15.04
C LEU A 38 5.66 1.07 -13.88
N HIS A 39 6.75 0.95 -13.11
CA HIS A 39 6.75 0.25 -11.84
C HIS A 39 7.68 0.94 -10.85
N LEU A 40 7.14 1.45 -9.77
CA LEU A 40 7.82 2.34 -8.82
C LEU A 40 8.56 1.60 -7.70
N TYR A 41 8.44 0.27 -7.66
CA TYR A 41 9.06 -0.56 -6.64
C TYR A 41 10.19 -1.41 -7.23
N GLY A 42 10.85 -2.16 -6.37
CA GLY A 42 11.90 -3.05 -6.85
C GLY A 42 11.36 -4.25 -7.64
N PRO A 43 12.11 -4.77 -8.62
CA PRO A 43 11.66 -5.83 -9.53
C PRO A 43 11.43 -7.18 -8.83
N GLY A 44 11.98 -7.37 -7.63
CA GLY A 44 11.84 -8.63 -6.89
C GLY A 44 10.39 -8.96 -6.55
N SER A 45 9.57 -7.97 -6.20
CA SER A 45 8.15 -8.18 -5.92
C SER A 45 7.42 -8.76 -7.13
N LEU A 46 7.67 -8.22 -8.33
CA LEU A 46 7.09 -8.69 -9.58
C LEU A 46 7.59 -10.09 -9.97
N HIS A 47 8.90 -10.30 -9.94
CA HIS A 47 9.48 -11.60 -10.34
C HIS A 47 9.00 -12.75 -9.46
N TRP A 48 8.90 -12.52 -8.13
CA TRP A 48 8.44 -13.55 -7.21
C TRP A 48 6.92 -13.78 -7.30
N LEU A 49 6.12 -12.74 -7.50
CA LEU A 49 4.69 -12.89 -7.69
C LEU A 49 4.39 -13.49 -9.06
N SER A 50 5.12 -13.14 -10.13
CA SER A 50 5.04 -13.79 -11.44
C SER A 50 5.39 -15.28 -11.36
N PHE A 51 6.43 -15.64 -10.61
CA PHE A 51 6.78 -17.04 -10.37
C PHE A 51 5.66 -17.78 -9.62
N TRP A 52 5.07 -17.15 -8.61
CA TRP A 52 3.94 -17.68 -7.87
C TRP A 52 2.73 -17.94 -8.77
N TYR A 53 2.38 -17.01 -9.64
CA TYR A 53 1.28 -17.15 -10.59
C TYR A 53 1.50 -18.23 -11.65
N ARG A 54 2.74 -18.52 -12.01
CA ARG A 54 3.04 -19.67 -12.87
C ARG A 54 2.78 -21.03 -12.20
N LEU A 55 2.72 -21.07 -10.87
CA LEU A 55 2.44 -22.28 -10.09
C LEU A 55 0.97 -22.41 -9.66
N PHE A 56 0.29 -21.27 -9.44
CA PHE A 56 -1.02 -21.23 -8.79
C PHE A 56 -2.07 -20.40 -9.56
N ASP A 57 -1.80 -20.06 -10.79
CA ASP A 57 -2.58 -19.20 -11.67
C ASP A 57 -2.79 -17.76 -11.19
N VAL A 58 -3.19 -16.87 -12.12
CA VAL A 58 -3.48 -15.47 -11.85
C VAL A 58 -4.92 -15.35 -11.35
N SER A 59 -5.10 -15.16 -10.07
CA SER A 59 -6.40 -14.95 -9.44
C SER A 59 -6.30 -14.11 -8.17
N LEU A 60 -7.39 -13.45 -7.79
CA LEU A 60 -7.47 -12.69 -6.54
C LEU A 60 -7.16 -13.56 -5.30
N ALA A 61 -7.58 -14.83 -5.31
CA ALA A 61 -7.27 -15.77 -4.22
C ALA A 61 -5.77 -16.12 -4.17
N SER A 62 -5.14 -16.29 -5.33
CA SER A 62 -3.70 -16.57 -5.46
C SER A 62 -2.88 -15.36 -4.99
N GLU A 63 -3.25 -14.16 -5.40
CA GLU A 63 -2.67 -12.88 -4.95
C GLU A 63 -2.72 -12.76 -3.43
N ARG A 64 -3.90 -12.89 -2.82
CA ARG A 64 -4.13 -12.81 -1.38
C ARG A 64 -3.39 -13.90 -0.61
N THR A 65 -3.22 -15.08 -1.20
CA THR A 65 -2.42 -16.15 -0.58
C THR A 65 -0.94 -15.79 -0.54
N PHE A 66 -0.41 -15.17 -1.59
CA PHE A 66 0.96 -14.66 -1.58
C PHE A 66 1.12 -13.55 -0.53
N GLY A 67 0.17 -12.61 -0.44
CA GLY A 67 0.14 -11.57 0.59
C GLY A 67 0.06 -12.16 2.01
N LEU A 68 -0.73 -13.22 2.23
CA LEU A 68 -0.75 -13.94 3.51
C LEU A 68 0.62 -14.52 3.87
N VAL A 69 1.34 -15.10 2.91
CA VAL A 69 2.72 -15.59 3.12
C VAL A 69 3.64 -14.44 3.54
N GLN A 70 3.56 -13.29 2.89
CA GLN A 70 4.33 -12.10 3.26
C GLN A 70 4.03 -11.64 4.70
N HIS A 71 2.75 -11.58 5.09
CA HIS A 71 2.35 -11.22 6.46
C HIS A 71 2.83 -12.27 7.48
N CYS A 72 2.76 -13.55 7.15
CA CYS A 72 3.30 -14.62 7.99
C CYS A 72 4.82 -14.46 8.20
N LEU A 73 5.57 -14.06 7.18
CA LEU A 73 7.01 -13.79 7.34
C LEU A 73 7.25 -12.70 8.39
N ILE A 74 6.51 -11.61 8.39
CA ILE A 74 6.65 -10.53 9.38
C ILE A 74 6.33 -11.06 10.78
N VAL A 75 5.16 -11.66 10.95
CA VAL A 75 4.65 -12.10 12.27
C VAL A 75 5.52 -13.19 12.87
N PHE A 76 5.90 -14.21 12.10
CA PHE A 76 6.77 -15.29 12.59
C PHE A 76 8.22 -14.85 12.78
N GLY A 77 8.70 -13.90 12.00
CA GLY A 77 10.00 -13.27 12.20
C GLY A 77 10.06 -12.54 13.54
N LEU A 78 9.07 -11.71 13.85
CA LEU A 78 8.97 -11.00 15.14
C LEU A 78 8.72 -11.96 16.31
N TYR A 79 7.89 -13.00 16.14
CA TYR A 79 7.77 -14.09 17.12
C TYR A 79 9.14 -14.69 17.44
N THR A 80 9.92 -15.00 16.40
CA THR A 80 11.24 -15.61 16.57
C THR A 80 12.22 -14.65 17.25
N LEU A 81 12.19 -13.38 16.88
CA LEU A 81 12.99 -12.33 17.50
C LEU A 81 12.67 -12.17 19.00
N ALA A 82 11.42 -12.34 19.40
CA ALA A 82 10.95 -12.22 20.78
C ALA A 82 11.16 -13.49 21.64
N ARG A 83 11.58 -14.61 21.06
CA ARG A 83 11.80 -15.89 21.78
C ARG A 83 12.71 -15.80 23.03
N PRO A 84 13.76 -14.96 23.07
CA PRO A 84 14.59 -14.81 24.27
C PRO A 84 13.81 -14.37 25.53
N TRP A 85 12.61 -13.81 25.39
CA TRP A 85 11.71 -13.46 26.52
C TRP A 85 10.73 -14.57 26.88
N GLY A 86 10.77 -15.69 26.20
CA GLY A 86 9.93 -16.85 26.40
C GLY A 86 8.69 -16.86 25.50
N ARG A 87 8.07 -18.06 25.35
CA ARG A 87 6.98 -18.32 24.41
C ARG A 87 5.79 -17.35 24.57
N ARG A 88 5.38 -17.04 25.80
CA ARG A 88 4.22 -16.14 26.06
C ARG A 88 4.46 -14.72 25.54
N MET A 89 5.65 -14.19 25.77
CA MET A 89 6.01 -12.86 25.26
C MET A 89 6.13 -12.86 23.72
N ALA A 90 6.70 -13.92 23.14
CA ALA A 90 6.78 -14.07 21.69
C ALA A 90 5.37 -14.13 21.05
N VAL A 91 4.42 -14.83 21.67
CA VAL A 91 3.02 -14.84 21.21
C VAL A 91 2.38 -13.45 21.34
N ALA A 92 2.60 -12.72 22.43
CA ALA A 92 2.07 -11.37 22.59
C ALA A 92 2.60 -10.42 21.51
N VAL A 93 3.89 -10.49 21.20
CA VAL A 93 4.51 -9.73 20.11
C VAL A 93 3.90 -10.09 18.74
N ALA A 94 3.72 -11.39 18.47
CA ALA A 94 3.11 -11.86 17.23
C ALA A 94 1.66 -11.38 17.07
N VAL A 95 0.85 -11.47 18.13
CA VAL A 95 -0.55 -11.01 18.12
C VAL A 95 -0.61 -9.49 17.89
N ALA A 96 0.20 -8.72 18.60
CA ALA A 96 0.25 -7.28 18.40
C ALA A 96 0.67 -6.91 16.98
N SER A 97 1.69 -7.60 16.43
CA SER A 97 2.10 -7.39 15.03
C SER A 97 0.98 -7.72 14.03
N THR A 98 0.24 -8.81 14.26
CA THR A 98 -0.85 -9.24 13.37
C THR A 98 -1.93 -8.17 13.23
N VAL A 99 -2.31 -7.49 14.32
CA VAL A 99 -3.32 -6.42 14.26
C VAL A 99 -2.87 -5.29 13.34
N PHE A 100 -1.62 -4.86 13.43
CA PHE A 100 -1.10 -3.78 12.58
C PHE A 100 -0.85 -4.20 11.14
N VAL A 101 -0.47 -5.45 10.90
CA VAL A 101 -0.15 -5.95 9.54
C VAL A 101 -1.40 -6.16 8.70
N LEU A 102 -2.48 -6.70 9.30
CA LEU A 102 -3.71 -7.02 8.57
C LEU A 102 -4.63 -5.82 8.33
N THR A 103 -4.42 -4.74 9.04
CA THR A 103 -5.16 -3.50 8.85
C THR A 103 -4.17 -2.43 8.40
N PRO A 104 -4.47 -1.61 7.42
CA PRO A 104 -5.74 -1.36 6.74
C PRO A 104 -5.96 -2.10 5.41
N ILE A 105 -4.95 -2.77 4.87
CA ILE A 105 -4.92 -3.25 3.48
C ILE A 105 -5.25 -4.74 3.27
N GLY A 106 -5.60 -5.45 4.34
CA GLY A 106 -5.98 -6.87 4.22
C GLY A 106 -4.81 -7.78 3.84
N LEU A 107 -5.00 -8.64 2.83
CA LEU A 107 -4.03 -9.65 2.38
C LEU A 107 -3.30 -9.26 1.08
N GLN A 108 -3.33 -8.00 0.68
CA GLN A 108 -2.70 -7.57 -0.57
C GLN A 108 -1.19 -7.92 -0.62
N ALA A 109 -0.75 -8.42 -1.77
CA ALA A 109 0.63 -8.89 -2.01
C ALA A 109 1.62 -7.73 -2.24
N LEU A 110 1.58 -6.71 -1.41
CA LEU A 110 2.37 -5.49 -1.60
C LEU A 110 3.88 -5.76 -1.50
N ALA A 111 4.64 -5.05 -2.30
CA ALA A 111 6.10 -5.05 -2.24
C ALA A 111 6.63 -4.69 -0.84
N TRP A 112 5.93 -3.80 -0.11
CA TRP A 112 6.25 -3.44 1.27
C TRP A 112 6.22 -4.63 2.21
N SER A 113 5.11 -5.37 2.24
CA SER A 113 4.94 -6.52 3.14
C SER A 113 5.98 -7.61 2.88
N GLY A 114 6.24 -7.90 1.60
CA GLY A 114 7.27 -8.86 1.19
C GLY A 114 8.68 -8.42 1.59
N GLY A 115 9.07 -7.20 1.24
CA GLY A 115 10.36 -6.64 1.60
C GLY A 115 10.59 -6.58 3.11
N LEU A 116 9.57 -6.11 3.85
CA LEU A 116 9.62 -6.03 5.32
C LEU A 116 9.80 -7.41 5.96
N GLY A 117 9.01 -8.41 5.51
CA GLY A 117 9.09 -9.78 6.03
C GLY A 117 10.45 -10.41 5.81
N LEU A 118 11.02 -10.27 4.61
CA LEU A 118 12.36 -10.74 4.28
C LEU A 118 13.43 -10.06 5.14
N LEU A 119 13.32 -8.73 5.35
CA LEU A 119 14.27 -7.99 6.15
C LEU A 119 14.19 -8.36 7.64
N VAL A 120 12.98 -8.58 8.18
CA VAL A 120 12.81 -9.10 9.56
C VAL A 120 13.55 -10.42 9.74
N TRP A 121 13.42 -11.36 8.81
CA TRP A 121 14.15 -12.63 8.87
C TRP A 121 15.64 -12.47 8.68
N SER A 122 16.08 -11.53 7.84
CA SER A 122 17.50 -11.17 7.75
C SER A 122 18.04 -10.73 9.10
N VAL A 123 17.31 -9.85 9.82
CA VAL A 123 17.69 -9.39 11.16
C VAL A 123 17.69 -10.52 12.18
N VAL A 124 16.69 -11.41 12.16
CA VAL A 124 16.65 -12.61 13.02
C VAL A 124 17.90 -13.46 12.84
N LEU A 125 18.28 -13.75 11.60
CA LEU A 125 19.46 -14.56 11.29
C LEU A 125 20.75 -13.83 11.64
N ALA A 126 20.85 -12.52 11.37
CA ALA A 126 21.99 -11.70 11.75
C ALA A 126 22.24 -11.73 13.28
N VAL A 127 21.19 -11.54 14.08
CA VAL A 127 21.28 -11.64 15.54
C VAL A 127 21.63 -13.07 15.99
N ARG A 128 21.02 -14.09 15.37
CA ARG A 128 21.33 -15.49 15.66
C ARG A 128 22.81 -15.81 15.44
N SER A 129 23.45 -15.23 14.43
CA SER A 129 24.88 -15.42 14.15
C SER A 129 25.79 -14.99 15.30
N LEU A 130 25.32 -14.14 16.21
CA LEU A 130 26.09 -13.67 17.37
C LEU A 130 26.16 -14.69 18.51
N HIS A 131 25.23 -15.65 18.54
CA HIS A 131 25.02 -16.55 19.68
C HIS A 131 25.14 -18.03 19.28
N THR A 132 25.73 -18.33 18.12
CA THR A 132 25.85 -19.69 17.58
C THR A 132 27.29 -20.05 17.24
N THR A 133 27.56 -21.35 17.13
CA THR A 133 28.89 -21.92 16.76
C THR A 133 29.19 -21.75 15.27
N ASP A 134 30.43 -21.91 14.85
CA ASP A 134 30.98 -21.53 13.54
C ASP A 134 30.17 -22.01 12.33
N GLY A 135 29.77 -23.28 12.27
CA GLY A 135 28.97 -23.79 11.12
C GLY A 135 27.57 -23.16 11.04
N VAL A 136 26.86 -23.14 12.15
CA VAL A 136 25.52 -22.52 12.25
C VAL A 136 25.60 -21.01 12.06
N ARG A 137 26.67 -20.37 12.60
CA ARG A 137 26.96 -18.95 12.40
C ARG A 137 27.11 -18.61 10.91
N ARG A 138 27.92 -19.40 10.18
CA ARG A 138 28.13 -19.18 8.74
C ARG A 138 26.80 -19.26 7.96
N ASN A 139 25.99 -20.29 8.21
CA ASN A 139 24.69 -20.44 7.55
C ASN A 139 23.72 -19.28 7.88
N ALA A 140 23.74 -18.82 9.14
CA ALA A 140 22.94 -17.67 9.56
C ALA A 140 23.38 -16.37 8.85
N LEU A 141 24.69 -16.16 8.67
CA LEU A 141 25.23 -15.01 7.92
C LEU A 141 24.85 -15.08 6.43
N ILE A 142 24.95 -16.25 5.82
CA ILE A 142 24.56 -16.47 4.43
C ILE A 142 23.07 -16.17 4.26
N GLY A 143 22.21 -16.79 5.08
CA GLY A 143 20.76 -16.55 5.01
C GLY A 143 20.39 -15.10 5.27
N SER A 144 21.04 -14.45 6.25
CA SER A 144 20.82 -13.01 6.52
C SER A 144 21.18 -12.15 5.31
N GLY A 145 22.34 -12.37 4.69
CA GLY A 145 22.76 -11.62 3.51
C GLY A 145 21.82 -11.81 2.33
N LEU A 146 21.49 -13.08 2.01
CA LEU A 146 20.56 -13.41 0.92
C LEU A 146 19.20 -12.71 1.10
N LEU A 147 18.61 -12.81 2.29
CA LEU A 147 17.30 -12.20 2.58
C LEU A 147 17.37 -10.68 2.61
N ALA A 148 18.49 -10.08 3.05
CA ALA A 148 18.70 -8.64 2.98
C ALA A 148 18.74 -8.14 1.53
N GLY A 149 19.53 -8.80 0.68
CA GLY A 149 19.59 -8.47 -0.75
C GLY A 149 18.23 -8.62 -1.42
N LEU A 150 17.58 -9.75 -1.20
CA LEU A 150 16.23 -9.99 -1.75
C LEU A 150 15.21 -8.96 -1.26
N SER A 151 15.25 -8.57 0.02
CA SER A 151 14.37 -7.53 0.58
C SER A 151 14.51 -6.20 -0.18
N LEU A 152 15.73 -5.77 -0.49
CA LEU A 152 15.96 -4.52 -1.22
C LEU A 152 15.50 -4.61 -2.69
N THR A 153 15.43 -5.81 -3.27
CA THR A 153 14.83 -5.97 -4.60
C THR A 153 13.31 -5.84 -4.59
N PHE A 154 12.65 -5.97 -3.42
CA PHE A 154 11.23 -5.64 -3.25
C PHE A 154 11.04 -4.15 -2.98
N ARG A 155 11.79 -3.61 -2.00
CA ARG A 155 11.63 -2.24 -1.48
C ARG A 155 13.00 -1.62 -1.19
N PRO A 156 13.56 -0.85 -2.13
CA PRO A 156 14.85 -0.18 -1.95
C PRO A 156 14.89 0.79 -0.76
N ASP A 157 13.77 1.40 -0.40
CA ASP A 157 13.63 2.33 0.74
C ASP A 157 13.82 1.67 2.11
N LEU A 158 13.79 0.33 2.21
CA LEU A 158 14.21 -0.41 3.40
C LEU A 158 15.74 -0.37 3.63
N GLY A 159 16.50 0.19 2.69
CA GLY A 159 17.95 0.33 2.77
C GLY A 159 18.44 1.05 4.02
N LEU A 160 17.71 2.08 4.49
CA LEU A 160 18.07 2.79 5.73
C LEU A 160 18.00 1.86 6.95
N ALA A 161 16.93 1.07 7.07
CA ALA A 161 16.80 0.10 8.16
C ALA A 161 17.91 -0.95 8.12
N LEU A 162 18.23 -1.44 6.93
CA LEU A 162 19.33 -2.37 6.72
C LEU A 162 20.68 -1.77 7.14
N VAL A 163 20.98 -0.54 6.69
CA VAL A 163 22.24 0.14 7.01
C VAL A 163 22.38 0.38 8.51
N LEU A 164 21.32 0.79 9.20
CA LEU A 164 21.37 0.98 10.66
C LEU A 164 21.65 -0.33 11.41
N VAL A 165 20.98 -1.41 11.06
CA VAL A 165 21.17 -2.71 11.73
C VAL A 165 22.53 -3.33 11.39
N ILE A 166 22.86 -3.43 10.13
CA ILE A 166 24.11 -4.08 9.69
C ILE A 166 25.32 -3.22 10.01
N GLY A 167 25.22 -1.89 9.86
CA GLY A 167 26.26 -0.95 10.28
C GLY A 167 26.57 -1.11 11.77
N TRP A 168 25.55 -1.18 12.62
CA TRP A 168 25.73 -1.47 14.04
C TRP A 168 26.42 -2.83 14.27
N LEU A 169 26.00 -3.89 13.58
CA LEU A 169 26.60 -5.23 13.71
C LEU A 169 28.07 -5.25 13.25
N VAL A 170 28.37 -4.62 12.13
CA VAL A 170 29.74 -4.54 11.59
C VAL A 170 30.68 -3.79 12.54
N VAL A 171 30.20 -2.68 13.09
CA VAL A 171 31.03 -1.85 13.99
C VAL A 171 31.23 -2.51 15.37
N THR A 172 30.19 -3.15 15.90
CA THR A 172 30.21 -3.58 17.32
C THR A 172 30.39 -5.08 17.52
N ARG A 173 30.00 -5.94 16.56
CA ARG A 173 29.89 -7.39 16.73
C ARG A 173 30.70 -8.19 15.70
N TRP A 174 30.58 -7.87 14.42
CA TRP A 174 31.28 -8.60 13.34
C TRP A 174 32.66 -8.02 13.09
N ARG A 175 33.57 -8.22 14.03
CA ARG A 175 34.94 -7.70 13.93
C ARG A 175 35.83 -8.50 12.95
N ASP A 176 35.50 -9.75 12.71
CA ASP A 176 36.25 -10.61 11.80
C ASP A 176 35.88 -10.36 10.32
N ARG A 177 36.90 -10.31 9.46
CA ARG A 177 36.78 -10.09 8.02
C ARG A 177 35.94 -11.19 7.35
N LYS A 178 36.03 -12.43 7.81
CA LYS A 178 35.34 -13.58 7.23
C LYS A 178 33.82 -13.45 7.35
N SER A 179 33.34 -13.07 8.51
CA SER A 179 31.88 -12.83 8.71
C SER A 179 31.35 -11.72 7.81
N ARG A 180 32.08 -10.59 7.70
CA ARG A 180 31.69 -9.47 6.82
C ARG A 180 31.65 -9.89 5.36
N LEU A 181 32.69 -10.55 4.86
CA LEU A 181 32.74 -11.02 3.47
C LEU A 181 31.68 -12.06 3.18
N THR A 182 31.43 -13.02 4.10
CA THR A 182 30.35 -14.00 3.93
C THR A 182 29.00 -13.31 3.80
N TRP A 183 28.71 -12.32 4.64
CA TRP A 183 27.44 -11.60 4.58
C TRP A 183 27.34 -10.77 3.30
N VAL A 184 28.37 -9.99 2.94
CA VAL A 184 28.37 -9.14 1.73
C VAL A 184 28.23 -9.95 0.46
N SER A 185 28.98 -11.07 0.31
CA SER A 185 28.86 -11.92 -0.88
C SER A 185 27.45 -12.51 -1.00
N SER A 186 26.86 -12.95 0.11
CA SER A 186 25.49 -13.46 0.11
C SER A 186 24.44 -12.36 -0.19
N PHE A 187 24.68 -11.14 0.31
CA PHE A 187 23.84 -9.98 0.00
C PHE A 187 23.84 -9.67 -1.50
N VAL A 188 25.02 -9.67 -2.14
CA VAL A 188 25.15 -9.46 -3.60
C VAL A 188 24.40 -10.54 -4.38
N VAL A 189 24.47 -11.80 -3.95
CA VAL A 189 23.67 -12.89 -4.53
C VAL A 189 22.17 -12.66 -4.31
N GLY A 190 21.78 -12.17 -3.13
CA GLY A 190 20.38 -11.83 -2.83
C GLY A 190 19.78 -10.76 -3.75
N LEU A 191 20.60 -9.92 -4.40
CA LEU A 191 20.17 -8.93 -5.39
C LEU A 191 19.90 -9.53 -6.78
N THR A 192 19.82 -10.84 -6.95
CA THR A 192 19.69 -11.50 -8.27
C THR A 192 18.55 -10.94 -9.11
N SER A 193 17.37 -10.69 -8.52
CA SER A 193 16.24 -10.09 -9.24
C SER A 193 16.59 -8.71 -9.82
N LEU A 194 17.38 -7.91 -9.11
CA LEU A 194 17.85 -6.62 -9.60
C LEU A 194 18.86 -6.79 -10.75
N TRP A 195 19.79 -7.75 -10.64
CA TRP A 195 20.75 -8.02 -11.71
C TRP A 195 20.07 -8.47 -12.99
N VAL A 196 19.10 -9.38 -12.89
CA VAL A 196 18.29 -9.83 -14.03
C VAL A 196 17.54 -8.64 -14.64
N HIS A 197 16.94 -7.80 -13.83
CA HIS A 197 16.18 -6.64 -14.28
C HIS A 197 17.08 -5.57 -14.95
N LEU A 198 18.28 -5.32 -14.42
CA LEU A 198 19.26 -4.43 -15.04
C LEU A 198 19.67 -4.87 -16.45
N VAL A 199 19.73 -6.18 -16.70
CA VAL A 199 20.01 -6.72 -18.03
C VAL A 199 18.80 -6.59 -18.94
N ALA A 200 17.59 -6.83 -18.44
CA ALA A 200 16.36 -6.81 -19.23
C ALA A 200 15.92 -5.39 -19.61
N ALA A 201 15.82 -4.48 -18.65
CA ALA A 201 15.32 -3.11 -18.85
C ALA A 201 16.43 -2.11 -19.23
N GLY A 202 17.67 -2.45 -18.99
CA GLY A 202 18.82 -1.58 -19.11
C GLY A 202 19.03 -0.63 -17.91
N PRO A 203 20.30 -0.28 -17.58
CA PRO A 203 20.63 0.48 -16.39
C PRO A 203 19.93 1.84 -16.29
N GLY A 204 19.76 2.53 -17.42
CA GLY A 204 19.12 3.86 -17.48
C GLY A 204 17.65 3.83 -17.05
N ASN A 205 16.88 2.89 -17.60
CA ASN A 205 15.45 2.73 -17.27
C ASN A 205 15.27 2.28 -15.82
N VAL A 206 16.10 1.34 -15.36
CA VAL A 206 16.07 0.86 -13.96
C VAL A 206 16.39 1.99 -13.00
N PHE A 207 17.43 2.79 -13.26
CA PHE A 207 17.78 3.92 -12.41
C PHE A 207 16.67 4.98 -12.40
N ARG A 208 16.09 5.29 -13.57
CA ARG A 208 14.98 6.23 -13.69
C ARG A 208 13.75 5.73 -12.89
N GLY A 209 13.25 4.52 -13.16
CA GLY A 209 12.00 4.01 -12.60
C GLY A 209 12.09 3.63 -11.12
N ILE A 210 13.26 3.19 -10.63
CA ILE A 210 13.41 2.79 -9.21
C ILE A 210 13.92 3.93 -8.33
N PHE A 211 14.63 4.90 -8.89
CA PHE A 211 15.27 5.94 -8.10
C PHE A 211 14.82 7.36 -8.49
N THR A 212 14.97 7.76 -9.76
CA THR A 212 14.71 9.16 -10.15
C THR A 212 13.23 9.51 -10.03
N GLU A 213 12.35 8.75 -10.67
CA GLU A 213 10.91 9.01 -10.63
C GLU A 213 10.31 8.87 -9.23
N PRO A 214 10.55 7.79 -8.46
CA PRO A 214 9.97 7.67 -7.13
C PRO A 214 10.50 8.69 -6.13
N VAL A 215 11.77 9.07 -6.20
CA VAL A 215 12.41 9.92 -5.18
C VAL A 215 12.26 11.41 -5.48
N PHE A 216 12.44 11.82 -6.74
CA PHE A 216 12.53 13.23 -7.10
C PHE A 216 11.25 13.77 -7.75
N THR A 217 10.47 12.94 -8.43
CA THR A 217 9.23 13.35 -9.09
C THR A 217 8.02 13.01 -8.24
N LEU A 218 7.80 11.73 -7.99
CA LEU A 218 6.60 11.25 -7.33
C LEU A 218 6.55 11.57 -5.83
N ARG A 219 7.67 11.42 -5.12
CA ARG A 219 7.71 11.62 -3.68
C ARG A 219 7.32 13.04 -3.23
N PRO A 220 7.85 14.12 -3.82
CA PRO A 220 7.41 15.47 -3.48
C PRO A 220 5.92 15.69 -3.76
N GLY A 221 5.43 15.21 -4.91
CA GLY A 221 4.04 15.37 -5.33
C GLY A 221 3.03 14.56 -4.50
N ARG A 222 3.48 13.56 -3.77
CA ARG A 222 2.63 12.68 -2.93
C ARG A 222 2.84 12.86 -1.42
N GLU A 223 3.72 13.76 -1.01
CA GLU A 223 3.92 14.05 0.42
C GLU A 223 2.63 14.64 1.01
N LEU A 224 2.22 14.14 2.18
CA LEU A 224 1.11 14.72 2.94
C LEU A 224 1.62 15.76 3.94
N PRO A 225 0.85 16.82 4.20
CA PRO A 225 1.20 17.82 5.20
C PRO A 225 1.45 17.20 6.56
N ARG A 226 2.48 17.67 7.23
CA ARG A 226 2.84 17.21 8.57
C ARG A 226 2.01 17.94 9.62
N PRO A 227 1.74 17.33 10.78
CA PRO A 227 1.15 18.06 11.91
C PRO A 227 1.94 19.32 12.23
N PRO A 228 1.30 20.45 12.58
CA PRO A 228 -0.01 20.54 13.24
C PRO A 228 -1.22 20.70 12.32
N SER A 229 -1.13 20.50 11.03
CA SER A 229 -2.30 20.63 10.16
C SER A 229 -3.25 19.45 10.33
N TRP A 230 -4.21 19.58 11.22
CA TRP A 230 -5.20 18.55 11.52
C TRP A 230 -6.13 18.22 10.35
N ASP A 231 -6.42 19.22 9.51
CA ASP A 231 -7.39 19.11 8.44
C ASP A 231 -6.85 18.34 7.22
N HIS A 232 -5.54 18.05 7.20
CA HIS A 232 -4.86 17.53 6.04
C HIS A 232 -4.04 16.26 6.30
N LEU A 233 -4.33 15.50 7.37
CA LEU A 233 -3.51 14.34 7.73
C LEU A 233 -3.73 13.13 6.81
N ASP A 234 -4.96 12.89 6.37
CA ASP A 234 -5.30 11.66 5.64
C ASP A 234 -6.69 11.70 5.00
N GLY A 235 -7.15 12.81 4.52
CA GLY A 235 -8.38 12.90 3.73
C GLY A 235 -9.44 11.81 4.02
N ALA A 236 -9.55 10.83 3.14
CA ALA A 236 -10.54 9.77 3.22
C ALA A 236 -10.36 8.81 4.41
N LEU A 237 -9.13 8.51 4.81
CA LEU A 237 -8.90 7.59 5.94
C LEU A 237 -9.29 8.22 7.29
N GLN A 238 -9.19 9.55 7.43
CA GLN A 238 -9.71 10.24 8.61
C GLN A 238 -11.22 10.11 8.70
N VAL A 239 -11.92 10.30 7.60
CA VAL A 239 -13.38 10.14 7.53
C VAL A 239 -13.79 8.71 7.81
N ILE A 240 -13.09 7.72 7.26
CA ILE A 240 -13.28 6.30 7.58
C ILE A 240 -13.06 6.06 9.08
N GLY A 241 -12.02 6.64 9.66
CA GLY A 241 -11.73 6.54 11.09
C GLY A 241 -12.84 7.12 11.97
N GLU A 242 -13.40 8.26 11.59
CA GLU A 242 -14.53 8.86 12.30
C GLU A 242 -15.80 8.02 12.19
N LYS A 243 -16.11 7.48 11.00
CA LYS A 243 -17.22 6.57 10.78
C LYS A 243 -17.14 5.30 11.62
N PHE A 244 -15.92 4.81 11.87
CA PHE A 244 -15.65 3.64 12.69
C PHE A 244 -15.34 3.99 14.15
N ALA A 245 -15.81 5.13 14.67
CA ALA A 245 -15.73 5.47 16.09
C ALA A 245 -16.28 4.34 16.98
N PRO A 246 -15.76 4.14 18.19
CA PRO A 246 -16.09 2.98 19.00
C PRO A 246 -17.56 2.98 19.43
N TRP A 247 -18.26 1.90 19.14
CA TRP A 247 -19.64 1.68 19.52
C TRP A 247 -19.87 1.50 21.03
N TRP A 248 -18.81 1.23 21.78
CA TRP A 248 -18.87 1.04 23.23
C TRP A 248 -18.68 2.32 24.04
N GLY A 249 -18.67 3.48 23.41
CA GLY A 249 -18.69 4.77 24.08
C GLY A 249 -17.48 5.11 24.94
N LEU A 250 -16.34 4.41 24.78
CA LEU A 250 -15.10 4.80 25.44
C LEU A 250 -14.68 6.18 24.94
N PRO A 251 -14.20 7.07 25.83
CA PRO A 251 -13.65 8.34 25.41
C PRO A 251 -12.50 8.09 24.44
N SER A 252 -12.71 8.44 23.18
CA SER A 252 -11.69 8.40 22.15
C SER A 252 -11.46 9.80 21.61
N LEU A 253 -10.22 10.09 21.28
CA LEU A 253 -9.93 11.24 20.45
C LEU A 253 -10.58 11.02 19.09
N GLY A 254 -10.99 12.08 18.39
CA GLY A 254 -11.38 11.98 16.97
C GLY A 254 -10.21 11.41 16.15
N ALA A 255 -10.51 10.77 15.02
CA ALA A 255 -9.50 10.08 14.21
C ALA A 255 -8.31 10.97 13.81
N ALA A 256 -8.58 12.22 13.42
CA ALA A 256 -7.53 13.18 13.11
C ALA A 256 -6.60 13.45 14.30
N LYS A 257 -7.15 13.61 15.52
CA LYS A 257 -6.35 13.80 16.73
C LYS A 257 -5.56 12.57 17.11
N GLN A 258 -6.10 11.38 16.87
CA GLN A 258 -5.37 10.13 17.10
C GLN A 258 -4.19 10.01 16.13
N LEU A 259 -4.37 10.32 14.84
CA LEU A 259 -3.29 10.32 13.85
C LEU A 259 -2.19 11.34 14.22
N PHE A 260 -2.56 12.53 14.68
CA PHE A 260 -1.61 13.53 15.17
C PHE A 260 -0.79 13.01 16.36
N VAL A 261 -1.43 12.47 17.37
CA VAL A 261 -0.72 11.91 18.54
C VAL A 261 0.15 10.73 18.12
N TRP A 262 -0.32 9.89 17.21
CA TRP A 262 0.42 8.74 16.68
C TRP A 262 1.67 9.18 15.91
N PHE A 263 1.58 10.25 15.11
CA PHE A 263 2.70 10.82 14.39
C PHE A 263 3.90 11.14 15.31
N PHE A 264 3.64 11.78 16.47
CA PHE A 264 4.70 12.10 17.43
C PHE A 264 5.10 10.90 18.31
N LEU A 265 4.16 10.04 18.66
CA LEU A 265 4.43 8.95 19.57
C LEU A 265 5.21 7.80 18.89
N LEU A 266 5.00 7.56 17.60
CA LEU A 266 5.68 6.47 16.90
C LEU A 266 7.22 6.61 16.91
N PRO A 267 7.82 7.76 16.58
CA PRO A 267 9.26 7.97 16.76
C PRO A 267 9.71 7.83 18.22
N LEU A 268 8.95 8.37 19.17
CA LEU A 268 9.27 8.25 20.59
C LEU A 268 9.31 6.80 21.04
N VAL A 269 8.38 5.96 20.58
CA VAL A 269 8.36 4.53 20.86
C VAL A 269 9.57 3.85 20.24
N ALA A 270 9.88 4.09 18.95
CA ALA A 270 11.01 3.48 18.27
C ALA A 270 12.35 3.81 18.95
N PHE A 271 12.59 5.10 19.25
CA PHE A 271 13.79 5.53 19.98
C PHE A 271 13.76 5.08 21.46
N GLY A 272 12.59 5.09 22.10
CA GLY A 272 12.40 4.62 23.47
C GLY A 272 12.79 3.15 23.62
N VAL A 273 12.40 2.29 22.67
CA VAL A 273 12.82 0.88 22.63
C VAL A 273 14.34 0.76 22.52
N LEU A 274 15.00 1.61 21.71
CA LEU A 274 16.45 1.62 21.58
C LEU A 274 17.15 2.03 22.88
N VAL A 275 16.66 3.07 23.55
CA VAL A 275 17.19 3.51 24.86
C VAL A 275 17.05 2.40 25.89
N VAL A 276 15.88 1.77 25.97
CA VAL A 276 15.64 0.65 26.88
C VAL A 276 16.54 -0.54 26.58
N ALA A 277 16.73 -0.89 25.31
CA ALA A 277 17.61 -1.94 24.89
C ALA A 277 19.05 -1.73 25.41
N ARG A 278 19.54 -0.50 25.28
CA ARG A 278 20.90 -0.13 25.68
C ARG A 278 21.07 -0.04 27.20
N ARG A 279 20.05 0.43 27.91
CA ARG A 279 20.13 0.79 29.34
C ARG A 279 19.68 -0.34 30.28
N PHE A 280 18.69 -1.10 29.90
CA PHE A 280 17.96 -2.00 30.80
C PHE A 280 17.98 -3.48 30.38
N ALA A 281 18.21 -3.81 29.10
CA ALA A 281 18.19 -5.19 28.64
C ALA A 281 19.43 -5.96 29.08
N ALA A 282 19.24 -7.24 29.46
CA ALA A 282 20.34 -8.18 29.72
C ALA A 282 21.12 -8.48 28.43
N SER A 283 22.39 -8.94 28.55
CA SER A 283 23.33 -9.07 27.44
C SER A 283 22.78 -9.81 26.21
N SER A 284 22.17 -10.98 26.41
CA SER A 284 21.61 -11.78 25.29
C SER A 284 20.38 -11.14 24.64
N ARG A 285 19.55 -10.42 25.41
CA ARG A 285 18.34 -9.72 24.93
C ARG A 285 18.65 -8.34 24.37
N ARG A 286 19.77 -7.74 24.81
CA ARG A 286 20.21 -6.44 24.36
C ARG A 286 20.45 -6.40 22.85
N ASP A 287 21.18 -7.39 22.31
CA ASP A 287 21.49 -7.43 20.89
C ASP A 287 20.21 -7.56 20.05
N THR A 288 19.31 -8.44 20.47
CA THR A 288 18.01 -8.65 19.81
C THR A 288 17.15 -7.39 19.81
N LEU A 289 16.99 -6.77 20.99
CA LEU A 289 16.15 -5.58 21.11
C LEU A 289 16.78 -4.35 20.43
N THR A 290 18.13 -4.25 20.45
CA THR A 290 18.86 -3.18 19.75
C THR A 290 18.68 -3.29 18.24
N ALA A 291 18.86 -4.50 17.67
CA ALA A 291 18.66 -4.72 16.24
C ALA A 291 17.23 -4.41 15.81
N GLY A 292 16.22 -4.90 16.57
CA GLY A 292 14.82 -4.62 16.29
C GLY A 292 14.47 -3.13 16.43
N ALA A 293 15.04 -2.42 17.41
CA ALA A 293 14.83 -0.99 17.58
C ALA A 293 15.48 -0.17 16.45
N LEU A 294 16.71 -0.51 16.06
CA LEU A 294 17.37 0.14 14.91
C LEU A 294 16.59 -0.09 13.62
N PHE A 295 16.04 -1.30 13.46
CA PHE A 295 15.15 -1.58 12.36
C PHE A 295 13.90 -0.69 12.40
N GLY A 296 13.21 -0.62 13.53
CA GLY A 296 12.04 0.25 13.72
C GLY A 296 12.35 1.72 13.44
N VAL A 297 13.51 2.23 13.89
CA VAL A 297 13.97 3.59 13.58
C VAL A 297 14.23 3.77 12.08
N GLY A 298 14.83 2.79 11.42
CA GLY A 298 15.18 2.88 10.01
C GLY A 298 13.99 2.89 9.06
N ILE A 299 12.82 2.39 9.47
CA ILE A 299 11.59 2.44 8.66
C ILE A 299 10.69 3.64 8.97
N LEU A 300 11.01 4.47 9.99
CA LEU A 300 10.22 5.67 10.32
C LEU A 300 9.97 6.62 9.16
N PRO A 301 10.93 6.89 8.26
CA PRO A 301 10.70 7.82 7.15
C PRO A 301 9.45 7.49 6.33
N GLN A 302 9.08 6.22 6.22
CA GLN A 302 7.90 5.77 5.51
C GLN A 302 6.60 6.35 6.10
N ALA A 303 6.47 6.36 7.43
CA ALA A 303 5.31 6.93 8.12
C ALA A 303 5.37 8.46 8.25
N LEU A 304 6.59 9.03 8.37
CA LEU A 304 6.75 10.46 8.60
C LEU A 304 6.62 11.30 7.32
N GLN A 305 6.89 10.67 6.17
CA GLN A 305 6.72 11.32 4.87
C GLN A 305 5.24 11.38 4.46
N ARG A 306 4.51 10.31 4.76
CA ARG A 306 3.09 10.20 4.45
C ARG A 306 2.35 9.79 5.73
N PRO A 307 1.96 10.76 6.56
CA PRO A 307 1.39 10.52 7.88
C PRO A 307 -0.09 10.10 7.80
N ASP A 308 -0.39 9.06 7.06
CA ASP A 308 -1.69 8.41 6.98
C ASP A 308 -1.75 7.12 7.82
N SER A 309 -2.94 6.60 8.02
CA SER A 309 -3.17 5.43 8.85
C SER A 309 -2.53 4.16 8.28
N ALA A 310 -2.41 4.02 6.95
CA ALA A 310 -1.78 2.86 6.31
C ALA A 310 -0.28 2.82 6.63
N HIS A 311 0.43 3.93 6.38
CA HIS A 311 1.87 4.04 6.63
C HIS A 311 2.21 3.95 8.11
N PHE A 312 1.36 4.51 9.00
CA PHE A 312 1.54 4.33 10.44
C PHE A 312 1.40 2.86 10.87
N ASN A 313 0.42 2.12 10.36
CA ASN A 313 0.26 0.71 10.64
C ASN A 313 1.47 -0.12 10.14
N TRP A 314 1.93 0.16 8.93
CA TRP A 314 3.08 -0.54 8.32
C TRP A 314 4.37 -0.41 9.12
N VAL A 315 4.61 0.77 9.71
CA VAL A 315 5.78 0.99 10.58
C VAL A 315 5.51 0.50 12.00
N SER A 316 4.31 0.67 12.49
CA SER A 316 3.89 0.28 13.84
C SER A 316 3.95 -1.22 14.07
N CYS A 317 3.77 -2.05 13.04
CA CYS A 317 3.82 -3.50 13.16
C CYS A 317 5.18 -4.05 13.67
N ILE A 318 6.23 -3.23 13.64
CA ILE A 318 7.55 -3.53 14.21
C ILE A 318 7.73 -2.87 15.56
N SER A 319 7.57 -1.54 15.64
CA SER A 319 7.95 -0.75 16.81
C SER A 319 7.05 -1.02 18.02
N TRP A 320 5.73 -1.07 17.85
CA TRP A 320 4.79 -1.31 18.92
C TRP A 320 4.91 -2.70 19.56
N PRO A 321 4.99 -3.82 18.79
CA PRO A 321 5.24 -5.13 19.38
C PRO A 321 6.54 -5.20 20.19
N LEU A 322 7.60 -4.54 19.74
CA LEU A 322 8.87 -4.48 20.47
C LEU A 322 8.79 -3.65 21.74
N ALA A 323 7.89 -2.67 21.81
CA ALA A 323 7.64 -1.90 23.02
C ALA A 323 7.16 -2.80 24.19
N ILE A 324 6.45 -3.90 23.92
CA ILE A 324 6.08 -4.88 24.94
C ILE A 324 7.33 -5.44 25.64
N LEU A 325 8.35 -5.77 24.86
CA LEU A 325 9.62 -6.31 25.37
C LEU A 325 10.40 -5.24 26.14
N ALA A 326 10.38 -4.00 25.64
CA ALA A 326 11.01 -2.87 26.33
C ALA A 326 10.36 -2.60 27.69
N LEU A 327 9.04 -2.52 27.75
CA LEU A 327 8.28 -2.34 29.00
C LEU A 327 8.54 -3.49 29.99
N TYR A 328 8.65 -4.73 29.49
CA TYR A 328 9.05 -5.86 30.33
C TYR A 328 10.45 -5.67 30.94
N GLU A 329 11.45 -5.23 30.16
CA GLU A 329 12.82 -5.01 30.67
C GLU A 329 12.85 -3.87 31.69
N VAL A 330 12.12 -2.77 31.47
CA VAL A 330 11.95 -1.69 32.44
C VAL A 330 11.33 -2.21 33.74
N GLY A 331 10.22 -2.95 33.63
CA GLY A 331 9.55 -3.56 34.80
C GLY A 331 10.43 -4.53 35.58
N ARG A 332 11.33 -5.25 34.88
CA ARG A 332 12.32 -6.15 35.49
C ARG A 332 13.32 -5.40 36.36
N VAL A 333 13.75 -4.23 35.94
CA VAL A 333 14.73 -3.41 36.68
C VAL A 333 14.07 -2.64 37.82
N LEU A 334 12.91 -2.01 37.56
CA LEU A 334 12.23 -1.17 38.55
C LEU A 334 11.56 -1.97 39.66
N ARG A 335 11.11 -3.20 39.37
CA ARG A 335 10.44 -4.08 40.36
C ARG A 335 11.06 -5.48 40.35
N PRO A 336 12.29 -5.64 40.84
CA PRO A 336 13.04 -6.91 40.75
C PRO A 336 12.36 -8.04 41.58
N ARG A 337 11.60 -7.69 42.61
CA ARG A 337 10.87 -8.67 43.48
C ARG A 337 9.49 -9.03 42.94
N ALA A 338 8.95 -8.31 41.95
CA ALA A 338 7.64 -8.63 41.42
C ALA A 338 7.65 -9.98 40.66
N HIS A 339 6.58 -10.77 40.84
CA HIS A 339 6.43 -12.05 40.18
C HIS A 339 6.44 -11.89 38.66
N LEU A 340 7.02 -12.85 37.93
CA LEU A 340 7.17 -12.80 36.49
C LEU A 340 5.85 -12.57 35.73
N THR A 341 4.78 -13.18 36.18
CA THR A 341 3.42 -13.04 35.64
C THR A 341 2.91 -11.60 35.73
N VAL A 342 3.14 -10.94 36.88
CA VAL A 342 2.73 -9.54 37.11
C VAL A 342 3.46 -8.58 36.18
N ARG A 343 4.77 -8.78 35.97
CA ARG A 343 5.55 -7.94 35.04
C ARG A 343 5.08 -8.08 33.58
N ARG A 344 4.76 -9.31 33.18
CA ARG A 344 4.21 -9.58 31.84
C ARG A 344 2.84 -8.93 31.66
N ALA A 345 1.95 -9.13 32.63
CA ALA A 345 0.62 -8.53 32.62
C ALA A 345 0.72 -7.00 32.56
N ALA A 346 1.54 -6.39 33.44
CA ALA A 346 1.72 -4.94 33.45
C ALA A 346 2.24 -4.40 32.11
N ALA A 347 3.23 -5.05 31.47
CA ALA A 347 3.74 -4.64 30.18
C ALA A 347 2.66 -4.73 29.08
N MET A 348 1.91 -5.82 29.06
CA MET A 348 0.84 -6.02 28.07
C MET A 348 -0.32 -5.04 28.28
N THR A 349 -0.75 -4.84 29.51
CA THR A 349 -1.82 -3.88 29.83
C THR A 349 -1.41 -2.46 29.53
N SER A 350 -0.17 -2.05 29.85
CA SER A 350 0.32 -0.70 29.52
C SER A 350 0.33 -0.46 28.01
N LEU A 351 0.78 -1.43 27.22
CA LEU A 351 0.73 -1.30 25.77
C LEU A 351 -0.71 -1.26 25.26
N ALA A 352 -1.58 -2.14 25.74
CA ALA A 352 -2.98 -2.17 25.32
C ALA A 352 -3.67 -0.83 25.59
N LEU A 353 -3.43 -0.22 26.76
CA LEU A 353 -3.96 1.09 27.10
C LEU A 353 -3.45 2.17 26.14
N VAL A 354 -2.14 2.19 25.84
CA VAL A 354 -1.57 3.17 24.92
C VAL A 354 -2.14 2.97 23.51
N VAL A 355 -2.24 1.73 23.03
CA VAL A 355 -2.81 1.43 21.71
C VAL A 355 -4.27 1.88 21.64
N VAL A 356 -5.07 1.60 22.67
CA VAL A 356 -6.49 2.03 22.70
C VAL A 356 -6.64 3.55 22.71
N LEU A 357 -5.74 4.27 23.38
CA LEU A 357 -5.83 5.72 23.49
C LEU A 357 -5.30 6.46 22.26
N VAL A 358 -4.32 5.91 21.57
CA VAL A 358 -3.53 6.62 20.56
C VAL A 358 -3.80 6.10 19.15
N VAL A 359 -3.83 4.78 18.97
CA VAL A 359 -4.05 4.19 17.64
C VAL A 359 -5.50 4.42 17.23
N PRO A 360 -5.77 4.91 16.02
CA PRO A 360 -7.13 5.12 15.55
C PRO A 360 -7.99 3.88 15.75
N PHE A 361 -9.14 4.07 16.31
CA PHE A 361 -10.03 3.01 16.75
C PHE A 361 -10.47 2.08 15.63
N PHE A 362 -10.55 2.61 14.40
CA PHE A 362 -10.89 1.81 13.23
C PHE A 362 -9.90 0.66 12.99
N THR A 363 -8.62 0.80 13.32
CA THR A 363 -7.61 -0.26 13.16
C THR A 363 -8.01 -1.52 13.95
N VAL A 364 -8.35 -1.35 15.23
CA VAL A 364 -8.78 -2.47 16.09
C VAL A 364 -10.18 -2.96 15.70
N ARG A 365 -11.07 -2.04 15.39
CA ARG A 365 -12.45 -2.37 14.98
C ARG A 365 -12.47 -3.15 13.66
N THR A 366 -11.70 -2.74 12.66
CA THR A 366 -11.60 -3.47 11.39
C THR A 366 -11.17 -4.93 11.62
N TYR A 367 -10.18 -5.15 12.49
CA TYR A 367 -9.80 -6.51 12.86
C TYR A 367 -10.94 -7.28 13.54
N ALA A 368 -11.66 -6.64 14.46
CA ALA A 368 -12.79 -7.25 15.15
C ALA A 368 -13.96 -7.55 14.19
N ASP A 369 -14.26 -6.64 13.27
CA ASP A 369 -15.30 -6.81 12.25
C ASP A 369 -14.97 -7.96 11.30
N LEU A 370 -13.73 -8.05 10.82
CA LEU A 370 -13.27 -9.15 9.99
C LEU A 370 -13.35 -10.50 10.72
N ALA A 371 -13.00 -10.52 12.01
CA ALA A 371 -13.15 -11.72 12.82
C ALA A 371 -14.62 -12.11 13.01
N TRP A 372 -15.50 -11.13 13.25
CA TRP A 372 -16.94 -11.34 13.37
C TRP A 372 -17.54 -11.86 12.08
N ARG A 373 -17.27 -11.20 10.94
CA ARG A 373 -17.73 -11.62 9.61
C ARG A 373 -17.27 -13.04 9.27
N SER A 374 -16.04 -13.41 9.66
CA SER A 374 -15.55 -14.78 9.47
C SER A 374 -16.33 -15.81 10.27
N VAL A 375 -16.75 -15.47 11.51
CA VAL A 375 -17.53 -16.38 12.39
C VAL A 375 -18.98 -16.47 11.94
N THR A 376 -19.57 -15.35 11.52
CA THR A 376 -20.98 -15.30 11.08
C THR A 376 -21.16 -15.66 9.61
N ASN A 377 -20.08 -15.86 8.87
CA ASN A 377 -20.09 -16.06 7.42
C ASN A 377 -20.76 -14.89 6.65
N ASP A 378 -20.71 -13.69 7.21
CA ASP A 378 -21.22 -12.48 6.58
C ASP A 378 -20.18 -11.96 5.57
N ARG A 379 -20.55 -11.96 4.29
CA ARG A 379 -19.67 -11.57 3.16
C ARG A 379 -20.41 -10.59 2.25
N PRO A 380 -20.48 -9.32 2.62
CA PRO A 380 -21.26 -8.31 1.91
C PRO A 380 -20.57 -7.78 0.64
N THR A 381 -19.77 -8.59 -0.02
CA THR A 381 -19.08 -8.20 -1.26
C THR A 381 -19.85 -8.65 -2.49
N LEU A 382 -19.80 -7.80 -3.51
CA LEU A 382 -20.38 -8.02 -4.83
C LEU A 382 -19.25 -8.45 -5.77
N THR A 383 -19.32 -9.66 -6.29
CA THR A 383 -18.27 -10.22 -7.15
C THR A 383 -18.59 -9.97 -8.62
N VAL A 384 -17.65 -9.43 -9.36
CA VAL A 384 -17.64 -9.43 -10.83
C VAL A 384 -16.84 -10.63 -11.29
N GLU A 385 -17.32 -11.31 -12.32
CA GLU A 385 -16.67 -12.48 -12.92
C GLU A 385 -16.62 -12.36 -14.43
N ARG A 386 -15.47 -12.71 -15.02
CA ARG A 386 -15.27 -12.89 -16.46
C ARG A 386 -14.25 -14.01 -16.69
N ASP A 387 -14.62 -15.03 -17.44
CA ASP A 387 -13.75 -16.16 -17.84
C ASP A 387 -13.00 -16.80 -16.65
N GLY A 388 -13.70 -16.98 -15.52
CA GLY A 388 -13.14 -17.54 -14.29
C GLY A 388 -12.29 -16.57 -13.47
N ARG A 389 -12.09 -15.33 -13.93
CA ARG A 389 -11.46 -14.27 -13.17
C ARG A 389 -12.50 -13.53 -12.35
N THR A 390 -12.24 -13.39 -11.07
CA THR A 390 -13.17 -12.75 -10.15
C THR A 390 -12.52 -11.57 -9.45
N PHE A 391 -13.31 -10.50 -9.25
CA PHE A 391 -12.90 -9.35 -8.44
C PHE A 391 -14.05 -8.90 -7.52
N ASN A 392 -13.74 -8.53 -6.27
CA ASN A 392 -14.73 -8.18 -5.26
C ASN A 392 -14.86 -6.67 -5.11
N LEU A 393 -16.04 -6.14 -5.37
CA LEU A 393 -16.39 -4.73 -5.17
C LEU A 393 -17.28 -4.56 -3.93
N GLY A 394 -17.21 -3.40 -3.29
CA GLY A 394 -17.94 -3.11 -2.05
C GLY A 394 -19.23 -2.32 -2.25
N ASP A 395 -19.47 -1.79 -3.44
CA ASP A 395 -20.59 -0.91 -3.75
C ASP A 395 -21.36 -1.44 -4.97
N TYR A 396 -22.70 -1.25 -4.93
CA TYR A 396 -23.61 -1.73 -5.97
C TYR A 396 -23.39 -1.03 -7.32
N ARG A 397 -23.22 0.29 -7.33
CA ARG A 397 -23.08 1.04 -8.59
C ARG A 397 -21.79 0.66 -9.35
N PRO A 398 -20.60 0.71 -8.74
CA PRO A 398 -19.37 0.22 -9.37
C PRO A 398 -19.48 -1.23 -9.84
N TRP A 399 -20.06 -2.09 -9.03
CA TRP A 399 -20.24 -3.51 -9.38
C TRP A 399 -21.15 -3.68 -10.61
N ARG A 400 -22.30 -3.00 -10.62
CA ARG A 400 -23.25 -3.11 -11.73
C ARG A 400 -22.69 -2.50 -13.01
N ALA A 401 -22.05 -1.32 -12.91
CA ALA A 401 -21.38 -0.69 -14.04
C ALA A 401 -20.28 -1.58 -14.63
N THR A 402 -19.49 -2.24 -13.76
CA THR A 402 -18.45 -3.16 -14.22
C THR A 402 -19.04 -4.39 -14.91
N GLN A 403 -20.13 -4.97 -14.40
CA GLN A 403 -20.80 -6.07 -15.08
C GLN A 403 -21.32 -5.67 -16.46
N GLU A 404 -21.90 -4.48 -16.58
CA GLU A 404 -22.44 -3.97 -17.84
C GLU A 404 -21.32 -3.71 -18.87
N VAL A 405 -20.23 -3.08 -18.45
CA VAL A 405 -19.08 -2.83 -19.34
C VAL A 405 -18.39 -4.14 -19.76
N VAL A 406 -18.30 -5.12 -18.86
CA VAL A 406 -17.78 -6.45 -19.19
C VAL A 406 -18.61 -7.10 -20.29
N ALA A 407 -19.93 -7.11 -20.15
CA ALA A 407 -20.83 -7.71 -21.13
C ALA A 407 -20.76 -7.02 -22.50
N ASP A 408 -20.58 -5.69 -22.52
CA ASP A 408 -20.45 -4.95 -23.79
C ASP A 408 -19.09 -5.17 -24.46
N LEU A 409 -18.00 -5.14 -23.70
CA LEU A 409 -16.67 -5.41 -24.26
C LEU A 409 -16.52 -6.86 -24.75
N ASP A 410 -17.08 -7.84 -24.05
CA ASP A 410 -17.09 -9.25 -24.52
C ASP A 410 -17.78 -9.40 -25.88
N ARG A 411 -18.76 -8.57 -26.15
CA ARG A 411 -19.49 -8.58 -27.42
C ARG A 411 -18.80 -7.80 -28.53
N LEU A 412 -18.13 -6.70 -28.20
CA LEU A 412 -17.65 -5.69 -29.14
C LEU A 412 -16.16 -5.78 -29.42
N ALA A 413 -15.33 -6.06 -28.42
CA ALA A 413 -13.88 -6.06 -28.53
C ALA A 413 -13.37 -7.40 -29.10
N ARG A 414 -12.22 -7.34 -29.76
CA ARG A 414 -11.52 -8.52 -30.29
C ARG A 414 -10.22 -8.76 -29.52
N PRO A 415 -9.82 -10.00 -29.33
CA PRO A 415 -8.53 -10.31 -28.72
C PRO A 415 -7.37 -9.58 -29.43
N GLY A 416 -6.47 -9.01 -28.64
CA GLY A 416 -5.32 -8.24 -29.13
C GLY A 416 -5.60 -6.76 -29.39
N GLU A 417 -6.86 -6.30 -29.29
CA GLU A 417 -7.15 -4.86 -29.31
C GLU A 417 -6.63 -4.18 -28.04
N ARG A 418 -6.34 -2.88 -28.15
CA ARG A 418 -5.68 -2.12 -27.10
C ARG A 418 -6.71 -1.41 -26.21
N LEU A 419 -6.65 -1.69 -24.92
CA LEU A 419 -7.52 -1.12 -23.89
C LEU A 419 -6.74 -0.08 -23.07
N PHE A 420 -7.32 1.11 -22.93
CA PHE A 420 -6.90 2.12 -21.96
C PHE A 420 -7.93 2.23 -20.84
N VAL A 421 -7.51 2.19 -19.58
CA VAL A 421 -8.36 2.44 -18.41
C VAL A 421 -7.81 3.66 -17.68
N GLY A 422 -8.68 4.63 -17.39
CA GLY A 422 -8.27 5.86 -16.71
C GLY A 422 -9.43 6.59 -16.04
N PRO A 423 -9.16 7.70 -15.33
CA PRO A 423 -10.19 8.56 -14.78
C PRO A 423 -10.93 9.31 -15.90
N VAL A 424 -12.15 9.73 -15.60
CA VAL A 424 -12.99 10.45 -16.57
C VAL A 424 -12.41 11.80 -16.99
N ASP A 425 -11.62 12.46 -16.15
CA ASP A 425 -10.81 13.64 -16.49
C ASP A 425 -9.34 13.29 -16.42
N LEU A 426 -8.71 13.14 -17.57
CA LEU A 426 -7.32 12.72 -17.68
C LEU A 426 -6.30 13.81 -17.29
N ARG A 427 -6.75 15.03 -17.01
CA ARG A 427 -5.93 16.07 -16.38
C ARG A 427 -5.63 15.76 -14.91
N GLN A 428 -6.53 14.98 -14.26
CA GLN A 428 -6.40 14.61 -12.85
C GLN A 428 -6.31 13.09 -12.72
N THR A 429 -5.11 12.57 -12.85
CA THR A 429 -4.83 11.13 -12.71
C THR A 429 -4.69 10.76 -11.24
N ALA A 430 -5.81 10.80 -10.49
CA ALA A 430 -5.79 10.47 -9.07
C ALA A 430 -5.54 8.98 -8.78
N TYR A 431 -5.51 8.13 -9.73
CA TYR A 431 -5.24 6.69 -9.79
C TYR A 431 -6.09 6.04 -10.88
N SER A 432 -5.86 4.76 -11.18
CA SER A 432 -6.67 4.00 -12.13
C SER A 432 -7.34 2.78 -11.49
N ASP A 433 -8.38 2.28 -12.16
CA ASP A 433 -9.05 1.04 -11.81
C ASP A 433 -8.38 -0.16 -12.51
N ALA A 434 -7.14 -0.41 -12.13
CA ALA A 434 -6.26 -1.39 -12.77
C ALA A 434 -6.85 -2.82 -12.81
N PHE A 435 -7.77 -3.17 -11.88
CA PHE A 435 -8.45 -4.46 -11.88
C PHE A 435 -9.22 -4.74 -13.18
N LEU A 436 -9.61 -3.70 -13.93
CA LEU A 436 -10.27 -3.88 -15.23
C LEU A 436 -9.34 -4.54 -16.26
N TYR A 437 -8.06 -4.20 -16.28
CA TYR A 437 -7.08 -4.92 -17.12
C TYR A 437 -6.96 -6.41 -16.75
N TYR A 438 -7.10 -6.74 -15.46
CA TYR A 438 -7.09 -8.12 -15.02
C TYR A 438 -8.32 -8.89 -15.52
N LEU A 439 -9.49 -8.24 -15.60
CA LEU A 439 -10.69 -8.86 -16.13
C LEU A 439 -10.61 -9.07 -17.65
N PHE A 440 -9.82 -8.27 -18.38
CA PHE A 440 -9.66 -8.34 -19.83
C PHE A 440 -8.24 -8.76 -20.25
N PRO A 441 -7.81 -10.00 -19.93
CA PRO A 441 -6.45 -10.47 -20.22
C PRO A 441 -6.18 -10.67 -21.71
N ASP A 442 -7.20 -10.76 -22.52
CA ASP A 442 -7.18 -10.87 -23.97
C ASP A 442 -6.98 -9.53 -24.67
N LEU A 443 -7.15 -8.40 -23.97
CA LEU A 443 -6.85 -7.06 -24.48
C LEU A 443 -5.46 -6.60 -24.02
N GLU A 444 -4.78 -5.81 -24.85
CA GLU A 444 -3.47 -5.30 -24.53
C GLU A 444 -3.58 -3.94 -23.81
N PRO A 445 -2.96 -3.73 -22.63
CA PRO A 445 -2.93 -2.42 -22.01
C PRO A 445 -2.28 -1.38 -22.93
N ALA A 446 -3.03 -0.32 -23.26
CA ALA A 446 -2.57 0.74 -24.14
C ALA A 446 -1.70 1.80 -23.43
N THR A 447 -1.43 1.66 -22.15
CA THR A 447 -0.70 2.66 -21.38
C THR A 447 0.53 2.12 -20.69
N TYR A 448 1.56 2.97 -20.63
CA TYR A 448 2.70 2.79 -19.74
C TYR A 448 2.31 3.03 -18.27
N PHE A 449 1.32 3.91 -18.01
CA PHE A 449 0.89 4.34 -16.69
C PHE A 449 -0.34 3.55 -16.21
N ILE A 450 -0.20 2.26 -15.92
CA ILE A 450 -1.32 1.49 -15.34
C ILE A 450 -1.72 2.04 -13.98
N GLU A 451 -0.76 2.48 -13.17
CA GLU A 451 -0.98 3.05 -11.83
C GLU A 451 -1.54 4.47 -11.88
N MET A 452 -1.21 5.25 -12.90
CA MET A 452 -1.65 6.63 -13.09
C MET A 452 -1.38 7.56 -11.89
N ASP A 453 -0.17 7.49 -11.36
CA ASP A 453 0.23 8.36 -10.24
C ASP A 453 0.14 9.84 -10.60
N PRO A 454 -0.50 10.67 -9.75
CA PRO A 454 -0.60 12.11 -9.97
C PRO A 454 0.78 12.78 -9.93
N GLY A 455 0.97 13.80 -10.77
CA GLY A 455 2.24 14.50 -10.92
C GLY A 455 3.29 13.75 -11.75
N LEU A 456 2.94 12.56 -12.26
CA LEU A 456 3.79 11.79 -13.17
C LEU A 456 3.03 11.42 -14.45
N ALA A 457 1.85 10.83 -14.33
CA ALA A 457 1.05 10.44 -15.49
C ALA A 457 0.40 11.64 -16.17
N ASN A 458 -0.09 12.63 -15.43
CA ASN A 458 -0.75 13.83 -15.94
C ASN A 458 0.19 15.03 -16.18
N ASP A 459 1.51 14.86 -16.01
CA ASP A 459 2.48 15.94 -16.22
C ASP A 459 2.49 16.40 -17.67
N GLU A 460 2.82 17.70 -17.88
CA GLU A 460 3.04 18.24 -19.23
C GLU A 460 4.22 17.50 -19.89
N GLY A 461 3.97 16.86 -21.02
CA GLY A 461 4.98 16.06 -21.71
C GLY A 461 5.05 14.60 -21.29
N SER A 462 4.16 14.14 -20.40
CA SER A 462 3.98 12.71 -20.20
C SER A 462 3.44 12.05 -21.47
N ARG A 463 3.68 10.75 -21.63
CA ARG A 463 3.22 10.00 -22.81
C ARG A 463 1.73 9.61 -22.78
N ILE A 464 0.95 10.04 -21.75
CA ILE A 464 -0.44 9.61 -21.60
C ILE A 464 -1.31 9.99 -22.81
N ALA A 465 -1.03 11.10 -23.46
CA ALA A 465 -1.71 11.52 -24.69
C ALA A 465 -1.47 10.52 -25.84
N ASP A 466 -0.22 10.10 -26.04
CA ASP A 466 0.15 9.08 -27.04
C ASP A 466 -0.45 7.72 -26.69
N ASP A 467 -0.45 7.36 -25.39
CA ASP A 467 -1.04 6.13 -24.90
C ASP A 467 -2.55 6.09 -25.21
N VAL A 468 -3.31 7.16 -24.92
CA VAL A 468 -4.73 7.30 -25.27
C VAL A 468 -4.92 7.23 -26.80
N ALA A 469 -4.14 7.97 -27.58
CA ALA A 469 -4.23 7.95 -29.04
C ALA A 469 -3.97 6.57 -29.65
N SER A 470 -3.24 5.71 -28.97
CA SER A 470 -2.92 4.35 -29.41
C SER A 470 -3.96 3.29 -29.05
N ALA A 471 -4.95 3.64 -28.24
CA ALA A 471 -5.97 2.70 -27.78
C ALA A 471 -7.06 2.47 -28.83
N ASP A 472 -7.66 1.28 -28.85
CA ASP A 472 -8.85 0.95 -29.60
C ASP A 472 -10.11 1.16 -28.76
N TRP A 473 -9.97 0.91 -27.45
CA TRP A 473 -11.02 1.03 -26.44
C TRP A 473 -10.56 1.85 -25.24
N LEU A 474 -11.48 2.67 -24.68
CA LEU A 474 -11.24 3.36 -23.42
C LEU A 474 -12.34 2.98 -22.43
N ILE A 475 -11.96 2.65 -21.21
CA ILE A 475 -12.85 2.64 -20.03
C ILE A 475 -12.44 3.81 -19.16
N LEU A 476 -13.31 4.83 -19.07
CA LEU A 476 -13.09 5.98 -18.21
C LEU A 476 -13.99 5.88 -16.99
N THR A 477 -13.39 5.99 -15.79
CA THR A 477 -14.06 5.71 -14.52
C THR A 477 -14.18 6.94 -13.64
N ARG A 478 -15.19 6.95 -12.78
CA ARG A 478 -15.37 7.94 -11.72
C ARG A 478 -15.07 7.40 -10.32
N PHE A 479 -14.54 6.19 -10.18
CA PHE A 479 -14.27 5.58 -8.87
C PHE A 479 -13.34 6.46 -8.02
N TRP A 480 -12.35 7.09 -8.66
CA TRP A 480 -11.39 7.99 -8.02
C TRP A 480 -11.73 9.47 -8.19
N SER A 481 -12.85 9.79 -8.87
CA SER A 481 -13.29 11.17 -9.01
C SER A 481 -13.50 11.78 -7.64
N GLY A 482 -12.86 12.93 -7.44
CA GLY A 482 -12.90 13.55 -6.14
C GLY A 482 -12.01 12.94 -5.06
N TRP A 483 -11.16 11.96 -5.33
CA TRP A 483 -10.07 11.60 -4.45
C TRP A 483 -9.01 12.70 -4.51
N ILE A 484 -9.09 13.65 -3.60
CA ILE A 484 -8.17 14.78 -3.51
C ILE A 484 -7.44 14.67 -2.18
N GLU A 485 -6.14 14.48 -2.26
CA GLU A 485 -5.24 14.64 -1.13
C GLU A 485 -4.65 16.05 -1.17
N PRO A 486 -4.21 16.62 -0.05
CA PRO A 486 -3.57 17.93 -0.02
C PRO A 486 -2.10 17.85 -0.50
N ASN A 487 -1.93 17.47 -1.74
CA ASN A 487 -0.67 17.30 -2.46
C ASN A 487 -0.92 17.53 -3.96
N ASP A 488 -0.02 17.11 -4.84
CA ASP A 488 -0.15 17.34 -6.29
C ASP A 488 -1.34 16.62 -6.94
N SER A 489 -2.10 15.76 -6.22
CA SER A 489 -3.34 15.19 -6.74
C SER A 489 -4.43 16.23 -7.00
N ILE A 490 -4.30 17.44 -6.42
CA ILE A 490 -5.20 18.58 -6.70
C ILE A 490 -4.82 19.35 -7.97
N VAL A 491 -3.65 19.10 -8.55
CA VAL A 491 -3.14 19.84 -9.71
C VAL A 491 -3.66 19.19 -10.98
N PHE A 492 -4.24 20.00 -11.85
CA PHE A 492 -4.66 19.57 -13.17
C PHE A 492 -3.48 19.66 -14.15
N GLY A 493 -3.20 18.55 -14.82
CA GLY A 493 -2.16 18.46 -15.83
C GLY A 493 -2.63 18.85 -17.23
N SER A 494 -1.96 18.28 -18.24
CA SER A 494 -2.26 18.54 -19.66
C SER A 494 -3.69 18.13 -20.03
N ASP A 495 -4.38 18.97 -20.79
CA ASP A 495 -5.71 18.67 -21.35
C ASP A 495 -5.63 17.89 -22.70
N LEU A 496 -4.44 17.71 -23.25
CA LEU A 496 -4.24 17.02 -24.52
C LEU A 496 -4.87 15.62 -24.58
N PRO A 497 -4.77 14.77 -23.54
CA PRO A 497 -5.44 13.47 -23.54
C PRO A 497 -6.95 13.56 -23.67
N ASN A 498 -7.61 14.52 -22.97
CA ASN A 498 -9.06 14.74 -23.08
C ASN A 498 -9.45 15.19 -24.50
N GLN A 499 -8.65 16.08 -25.12
CA GLN A 499 -8.89 16.54 -26.49
C GLN A 499 -8.78 15.39 -27.51
N ILE A 500 -7.90 14.41 -27.27
CA ILE A 500 -7.81 13.21 -28.11
C ILE A 500 -9.07 12.35 -27.94
N VAL A 501 -9.56 12.17 -26.71
CA VAL A 501 -10.81 11.43 -26.46
C VAL A 501 -11.97 12.11 -27.21
N GLU A 502 -12.10 13.42 -27.12
CA GLU A 502 -13.18 14.19 -27.79
C GLU A 502 -13.11 14.07 -29.31
N ARG A 503 -11.91 14.07 -29.89
CA ARG A 503 -11.71 14.07 -31.33
C ARG A 503 -11.82 12.68 -31.95
N ASP A 504 -11.25 11.66 -31.29
CA ASP A 504 -10.97 10.38 -31.94
C ASP A 504 -11.86 9.24 -31.40
N PHE A 505 -12.59 9.42 -30.32
CA PHE A 505 -13.35 8.35 -29.67
C PHE A 505 -14.85 8.62 -29.58
N CYS A 506 -15.62 7.60 -29.90
CA CYS A 506 -17.08 7.59 -29.86
C CYS A 506 -17.59 6.85 -28.62
N LEU A 507 -18.50 7.46 -27.85
CA LEU A 507 -19.11 6.83 -26.69
C LEU A 507 -19.96 5.64 -27.12
N ARG A 508 -19.74 4.47 -26.53
CA ARG A 508 -20.49 3.23 -26.76
C ARG A 508 -21.45 2.90 -25.63
N GLY A 509 -21.12 3.30 -24.42
CA GLY A 509 -21.97 3.07 -23.25
C GLY A 509 -21.62 3.99 -22.09
N SER A 510 -22.65 4.36 -21.34
CA SER A 510 -22.55 5.04 -20.06
C SER A 510 -23.33 4.23 -19.03
N TYR A 511 -22.67 3.81 -17.96
CA TYR A 511 -23.18 2.82 -17.04
C TYR A 511 -23.37 3.42 -15.65
N GLN A 512 -24.55 3.15 -15.04
CA GLN A 512 -24.89 3.54 -13.67
C GLN A 512 -24.70 5.03 -13.38
N ALA A 513 -25.30 5.90 -14.22
CA ALA A 513 -25.16 7.34 -14.16
C ALA A 513 -23.69 7.79 -14.26
N ASP A 514 -23.03 7.36 -15.32
CA ASP A 514 -21.66 7.72 -15.69
C ASP A 514 -20.56 7.23 -14.73
N VAL A 515 -20.82 6.25 -13.88
CA VAL A 515 -19.77 5.64 -13.03
C VAL A 515 -18.66 5.03 -13.87
N LEU A 516 -19.04 4.42 -15.01
CA LEU A 516 -18.14 3.97 -16.07
C LEU A 516 -18.63 4.43 -17.43
N ARG A 517 -17.71 4.83 -18.29
CA ARG A 517 -17.96 5.14 -19.70
C ARG A 517 -17.08 4.28 -20.58
N LEU A 518 -17.67 3.66 -21.60
CA LEU A 518 -16.98 2.88 -22.61
C LEU A 518 -16.92 3.67 -23.92
N TYR A 519 -15.72 3.84 -24.44
CA TYR A 519 -15.49 4.48 -25.74
C TYR A 519 -14.77 3.50 -26.66
N GLN A 520 -15.04 3.64 -27.94
CA GLN A 520 -14.32 2.97 -29.02
C GLN A 520 -13.77 4.04 -29.96
N ARG A 521 -12.61 3.81 -30.54
CA ARG A 521 -12.09 4.67 -31.60
C ARG A 521 -13.12 4.76 -32.73
N CYS A 522 -13.47 5.98 -33.16
CA CYS A 522 -14.60 6.21 -34.07
C CYS A 522 -14.43 5.52 -35.43
N ASP A 523 -13.22 5.44 -35.96
CA ASP A 523 -12.89 4.80 -37.22
C ASP A 523 -13.01 3.27 -37.22
N LEU A 524 -13.01 2.64 -36.04
CA LEU A 524 -13.18 1.19 -35.91
C LEU A 524 -14.65 0.75 -35.81
N GLY A 525 -15.56 1.69 -35.64
CA GLY A 525 -16.96 1.44 -35.34
C GLY A 525 -17.91 1.70 -36.48
N GLU A 526 -17.94 0.89 -37.57
CA GLU A 526 -18.99 1.00 -38.60
C GLU A 526 -20.36 0.58 -38.03
N GLY A 527 -21.33 1.50 -38.08
CA GLY A 527 -22.76 1.21 -38.01
C GLY A 527 -23.41 1.12 -36.63
N ILE A 528 -22.71 1.36 -35.54
CA ILE A 528 -23.33 1.52 -34.23
C ILE A 528 -23.50 3.02 -33.99
N GLY A 529 -24.75 3.51 -34.03
CA GLY A 529 -25.04 4.92 -33.87
C GLY A 529 -24.42 5.48 -32.58
N PRO A 530 -23.86 6.69 -32.65
CA PRO A 530 -23.25 7.32 -31.50
C PRO A 530 -24.32 7.59 -30.44
N TYR A 531 -23.97 7.38 -29.18
CA TYR A 531 -24.51 8.26 -28.17
C TYR A 531 -23.90 9.63 -28.46
N ASP A 532 -24.67 10.52 -29.06
CA ASP A 532 -24.25 11.88 -29.47
C ASP A 532 -23.99 12.82 -28.26
N ALA A 533 -23.69 12.29 -27.09
CA ALA A 533 -23.33 13.12 -25.98
C ALA A 533 -21.84 13.46 -26.09
N PRO A 534 -21.48 14.74 -26.17
CA PRO A 534 -20.07 15.14 -26.15
C PRO A 534 -19.38 14.63 -24.89
N TYR A 535 -18.13 14.21 -25.02
CA TYR A 535 -17.30 13.94 -23.87
C TYR A 535 -17.15 15.24 -23.06
N GLU A 536 -17.77 15.27 -21.89
CA GLU A 536 -17.57 16.34 -20.93
C GLU A 536 -16.68 15.81 -19.80
N PRO A 537 -15.39 16.16 -19.75
CA PRO A 537 -14.57 15.84 -18.61
C PRO A 537 -15.06 16.64 -17.41
N ARG A 538 -15.65 15.95 -16.45
CA ARG A 538 -16.08 16.54 -15.18
C ARG A 538 -15.48 15.75 -14.05
N VAL A 539 -14.90 16.44 -13.12
CA VAL A 539 -14.56 15.87 -11.82
C VAL A 539 -15.81 15.93 -10.95
N ASP A 540 -16.62 14.88 -11.00
CA ASP A 540 -17.70 14.74 -10.03
C ASP A 540 -17.14 14.29 -8.70
N TYR A 541 -17.55 14.95 -7.64
CA TYR A 541 -17.30 14.47 -6.28
C TYR A 541 -18.22 13.28 -5.99
N ALA A 542 -17.95 12.12 -6.59
CA ALA A 542 -18.66 10.89 -6.28
C ALA A 542 -18.19 10.32 -4.94
N VAL A 543 -18.20 11.16 -3.90
CA VAL A 543 -17.94 10.77 -2.51
C VAL A 543 -18.85 9.63 -2.09
N GLU A 544 -20.06 9.55 -2.67
CA GLU A 544 -21.00 8.47 -2.43
C GLU A 544 -20.49 7.09 -2.85
N VAL A 545 -19.60 7.03 -3.84
CA VAL A 545 -19.09 5.76 -4.37
C VAL A 545 -17.94 5.21 -3.52
N LEU A 546 -17.07 6.08 -3.04
CA LEU A 546 -15.87 5.66 -2.29
C LEU A 546 -16.09 5.59 -0.79
N VAL A 547 -16.85 6.54 -0.22
CA VAL A 547 -17.16 6.58 1.21
C VAL A 547 -18.50 7.29 1.41
N PRO A 548 -19.63 6.57 1.50
CA PRO A 548 -20.88 7.21 1.86
C PRO A 548 -20.78 7.74 3.29
N VAL A 549 -20.62 9.05 3.43
CA VAL A 549 -20.75 9.74 4.70
C VAL A 549 -22.22 10.14 4.82
N PRO A 550 -23.01 9.51 5.70
CA PRO A 550 -24.38 9.94 5.88
C PRO A 550 -24.39 11.40 6.35
N PRO A 551 -25.27 12.24 5.83
CA PRO A 551 -25.45 13.58 6.34
C PRO A 551 -25.80 13.50 7.85
N ARG A 552 -25.51 14.57 8.58
CA ARG A 552 -26.00 14.70 9.96
C ARG A 552 -27.52 14.61 9.98
N PRO A 553 -28.15 14.27 11.12
CA PRO A 553 -29.59 14.22 11.26
C PRO A 553 -30.31 15.52 10.83
N ASP A 554 -29.61 16.65 10.83
CA ASP A 554 -30.08 17.95 10.38
C ASP A 554 -29.92 18.20 8.86
N GLY A 555 -29.42 17.22 8.11
CA GLY A 555 -29.16 17.33 6.68
C GLY A 555 -27.85 18.06 6.32
N THR A 556 -27.09 18.53 7.30
CA THR A 556 -25.83 19.22 7.05
C THR A 556 -24.68 18.20 7.03
N CYS A 557 -23.77 18.36 6.08
CA CYS A 557 -22.47 17.71 6.17
C CYS A 557 -21.58 18.45 7.18
N THR A 558 -20.76 17.73 7.92
CA THR A 558 -19.64 18.38 8.61
C THR A 558 -18.81 19.16 7.59
N PRO A 559 -18.14 20.26 7.96
CA PRO A 559 -17.30 21.03 7.03
C PRO A 559 -16.31 20.18 6.25
N THR A 560 -16.18 18.94 6.64
CA THR A 560 -15.35 17.91 6.02
C THR A 560 -16.16 16.64 5.77
N CYS A 561 -17.10 16.68 4.84
CA CYS A 561 -17.35 15.45 4.11
C CYS A 561 -16.08 15.18 3.27
N ASN A 562 -15.05 14.60 3.88
CA ASN A 562 -13.68 14.44 3.37
C ASN A 562 -12.86 15.72 3.19
N GLY A 563 -13.01 16.73 4.06
CA GLY A 563 -12.32 18.01 3.86
C GLY A 563 -12.84 18.83 2.68
N ARG A 564 -14.08 18.61 2.25
CA ARG A 564 -14.66 19.21 1.05
C ARG A 564 -15.97 19.90 1.36
N PRO A 565 -16.31 20.97 0.62
CA PRO A 565 -17.68 21.46 0.61
C PRO A 565 -18.63 20.32 0.25
N ALA A 566 -19.84 20.34 0.82
CA ALA A 566 -20.87 19.35 0.52
C ALA A 566 -21.00 19.19 -1.01
N PRO A 567 -21.05 17.96 -1.54
CA PRO A 567 -21.16 17.76 -2.96
C PRO A 567 -22.47 18.37 -3.44
N THR A 568 -22.37 19.33 -4.34
CA THR A 568 -23.55 19.95 -4.99
C THR A 568 -24.10 19.07 -6.09
N GLY A 569 -23.46 17.95 -6.40
CA GLY A 569 -23.79 17.10 -7.56
C GLY A 569 -23.27 17.65 -8.89
N GLU A 570 -22.63 18.81 -8.85
CA GLU A 570 -22.02 19.45 -10.02
C GLU A 570 -20.50 19.23 -9.98
N GLY A 571 -19.93 18.67 -11.02
CA GLY A 571 -18.49 18.56 -11.20
C GLY A 571 -17.84 19.92 -11.52
N PHE A 572 -16.52 20.01 -11.42
CA PHE A 572 -15.80 21.20 -11.89
C PHE A 572 -15.84 21.29 -13.42
N SER A 573 -16.19 22.46 -13.93
CA SER A 573 -15.94 22.80 -15.32
C SER A 573 -14.43 22.90 -15.61
N ARG A 574 -14.05 22.90 -16.88
CA ARG A 574 -12.63 23.12 -17.28
C ARG A 574 -12.09 24.44 -16.71
N GLU A 575 -12.89 25.50 -16.76
CA GLU A 575 -12.53 26.83 -16.28
C GLU A 575 -12.26 26.84 -14.77
N GLU A 576 -13.10 26.17 -13.99
CA GLU A 576 -12.91 26.00 -12.54
C GLU A 576 -11.69 25.16 -12.22
N ALA A 577 -11.45 24.07 -12.96
CA ALA A 577 -10.26 23.24 -12.81
C ALA A 577 -8.97 24.02 -13.10
N ASP A 578 -8.96 24.84 -14.14
CA ASP A 578 -7.83 25.70 -14.51
C ASP A 578 -7.60 26.79 -13.44
N ALA A 579 -8.66 27.36 -12.88
CA ALA A 579 -8.58 28.32 -11.78
C ALA A 579 -7.99 27.69 -10.50
N ILE A 580 -8.42 26.46 -10.15
CA ILE A 580 -7.87 25.71 -9.02
C ILE A 580 -6.38 25.39 -9.23
N THR A 581 -6.00 24.96 -10.43
CA THR A 581 -4.61 24.68 -10.79
C THR A 581 -3.75 25.93 -10.69
N ALA A 582 -4.24 27.07 -11.21
CA ALA A 582 -3.54 28.35 -11.12
C ALA A 582 -3.35 28.79 -9.65
N ALA A 583 -4.39 28.66 -8.83
CA ALA A 583 -4.32 28.98 -7.40
C ALA A 583 -3.34 28.09 -6.64
N ALA A 584 -3.30 26.78 -6.93
CA ALA A 584 -2.37 25.84 -6.32
C ALA A 584 -0.91 26.13 -6.69
N ARG A 585 -0.64 26.54 -7.93
CA ARG A 585 0.72 26.93 -8.39
C ARG A 585 1.23 28.24 -7.76
N VAL A 586 0.33 29.15 -7.41
CA VAL A 586 0.68 30.44 -6.75
C VAL A 586 0.93 30.24 -5.24
N GLY A 587 0.32 29.24 -4.63
CA GLY A 587 0.47 28.93 -3.20
C GLY A 587 1.61 27.96 -2.87
N ALA A 588 2.33 27.41 -3.85
CA ALA A 588 3.51 26.57 -3.62
C ALA A 588 4.72 27.44 -3.27
N PRO A 589 5.43 27.20 -2.14
CA PRO A 589 6.62 27.96 -1.74
C PRO A 589 7.79 27.70 -2.67
#